data_f4fd7d1f236b62fa18baa20b4cfac4dd
#
_entry.id   f4fd7d1f236b62fa18baa20b4cfac4dd
#
_cell.length_a   1.000
_cell.length_b   1.000
_cell.length_c   1.000
_cell.angle_alpha   90.00
_cell.angle_beta   90.00
_cell.angle_gamma   90.00
#
_symmetry.space_group_name_H-M   'P 1'
#
loop_
_entity.id
_entity.type
_entity.pdbx_description
1 polymer ?
#
loop_
_entity_poly.entity_id
_entity_poly.type
_entity_poly.pdbx_seq_one_letter_code
_entity_poly.pdbx_strand_id
1 'polypeptide(L)'
;MEFLIDTKTLTGLKDKTVFITGGSKGLGLAAATQFVELGSKVVIADLQPPSKSLEGSVYCYCDVTKWPTLLAAMQETVRLHGSLDVVVANAGIGEVEDVFFDVMDETTGELQEPKLSVIDVNLKGVINTVKIGIHHMRKQPGGGAIIMTSSSAGYLGEKLIPAYNAAKHGVVGLMRSLRATTEKFNITVNVVAPWMAESNLIQDQIRQVLKENRVEITDASNVGKAMAYLACRRLNGKTVFVGRNHFTELEDKISELEPQWLGQENSKAWRATNQTNYFYNQSRL
;
A
#
# COMPACT_ATOMS: atom_id res chain seq x y z
N MET A 1 11.37 15.60 -0.22
CA MET A 1 11.66 16.61 0.83
C MET A 1 11.06 16.11 2.13
N GLU A 2 11.80 16.20 3.24
CA GLU A 2 11.27 15.85 4.57
C GLU A 2 10.22 16.85 5.02
N PHE A 3 9.21 16.36 5.75
CA PHE A 3 8.11 17.18 6.28
C PHE A 3 7.53 16.56 7.56
N LEU A 4 6.67 17.32 8.23
CA LEU A 4 5.96 16.87 9.42
C LEU A 4 4.46 16.75 9.13
N ILE A 5 3.81 15.78 9.75
CA ILE A 5 2.36 15.61 9.69
C ILE A 5 1.77 15.98 11.05
N ASP A 6 1.09 17.13 11.09
CA ASP A 6 0.26 17.49 12.24
C ASP A 6 -1.15 16.92 12.04
N THR A 7 -1.53 15.97 12.87
CA THR A 7 -2.85 15.30 12.81
C THR A 7 -4.01 16.26 12.96
N LYS A 8 -3.84 17.40 13.66
CA LYS A 8 -4.86 18.44 13.82
C LYS A 8 -5.23 19.10 12.48
N THR A 9 -4.35 19.00 11.49
CA THR A 9 -4.57 19.56 10.13
C THR A 9 -5.22 18.55 9.17
N LEU A 10 -5.44 17.31 9.61
CA LEU A 10 -6.05 16.24 8.79
C LEU A 10 -7.58 16.35 8.88
N THR A 11 -8.15 17.22 8.06
CA THR A 11 -9.59 17.47 8.01
C THR A 11 -10.25 16.80 6.80
N GLY A 12 -11.58 16.63 6.82
CA GLY A 12 -12.33 16.09 5.68
C GLY A 12 -12.45 14.56 5.66
N LEU A 13 -11.99 13.86 6.72
CA LEU A 13 -12.13 12.42 6.88
C LEU A 13 -13.31 12.01 7.79
N LYS A 14 -13.93 12.97 8.48
CA LYS A 14 -15.13 12.73 9.28
C LYS A 14 -16.26 12.17 8.38
N ASP A 15 -16.92 11.12 8.87
CA ASP A 15 -18.00 10.39 8.19
C ASP A 15 -17.61 9.68 6.88
N LYS A 16 -16.32 9.70 6.50
CA LYS A 16 -15.79 8.98 5.33
C LYS A 16 -15.71 7.50 5.60
N THR A 17 -16.06 6.69 4.61
CA THR A 17 -15.97 5.23 4.67
C THR A 17 -14.58 4.77 4.23
N VAL A 18 -13.89 4.09 5.11
CA VAL A 18 -12.52 3.60 4.94
C VAL A 18 -12.49 2.08 5.00
N PHE A 19 -11.98 1.44 3.97
CA PHE A 19 -11.76 -0.01 3.91
C PHE A 19 -10.26 -0.32 4.00
N ILE A 20 -9.85 -1.15 4.96
CA ILE A 20 -8.43 -1.44 5.23
C ILE A 20 -8.20 -2.95 5.19
N THR A 21 -7.38 -3.43 4.23
CA THR A 21 -6.94 -4.83 4.22
C THR A 21 -5.75 -5.05 5.16
N GLY A 22 -5.75 -6.18 5.89
CA GLY A 22 -4.73 -6.44 6.91
C GLY A 22 -4.85 -5.49 8.10
N GLY A 23 -6.08 -5.08 8.45
CA GLY A 23 -6.37 -4.05 9.43
C GLY A 23 -6.39 -4.49 10.89
N SER A 24 -6.24 -5.79 11.18
CA SER A 24 -6.42 -6.33 12.54
C SER A 24 -5.19 -6.21 13.42
N LYS A 25 -4.02 -5.92 12.87
CA LYS A 25 -2.74 -5.81 13.62
C LYS A 25 -1.74 -4.89 12.93
N GLY A 26 -0.67 -4.56 13.64
CA GLY A 26 0.48 -3.82 13.10
C GLY A 26 0.10 -2.51 12.42
N LEU A 27 0.64 -2.26 11.23
CA LEU A 27 0.45 -1.01 10.49
C LEU A 27 -1.01 -0.76 10.10
N GLY A 28 -1.74 -1.83 9.72
CA GLY A 28 -3.15 -1.74 9.36
C GLY A 28 -4.03 -1.34 10.55
N LEU A 29 -3.77 -1.89 11.74
CA LEU A 29 -4.50 -1.50 12.96
C LEU A 29 -4.16 -0.06 13.37
N ALA A 30 -2.90 0.35 13.25
CA ALA A 30 -2.51 1.73 13.50
C ALA A 30 -3.21 2.71 12.53
N ALA A 31 -3.35 2.33 11.26
CA ALA A 31 -4.13 3.10 10.29
C ALA A 31 -5.62 3.13 10.67
N ALA A 32 -6.21 1.98 11.01
CA ALA A 32 -7.61 1.90 11.43
C ALA A 32 -7.88 2.82 12.63
N THR A 33 -7.01 2.79 13.64
CA THR A 33 -7.08 3.67 14.81
C THR A 33 -7.03 5.14 14.41
N GLN A 34 -6.07 5.52 13.55
CA GLN A 34 -5.94 6.92 13.11
C GLN A 34 -7.17 7.39 12.34
N PHE A 35 -7.75 6.57 11.46
CA PHE A 35 -8.96 6.95 10.72
C PHE A 35 -10.19 7.04 11.65
N VAL A 36 -10.32 6.15 12.64
CA VAL A 36 -11.40 6.24 13.65
C VAL A 36 -11.28 7.53 14.48
N GLU A 37 -10.07 7.87 14.94
CA GLU A 37 -9.81 9.12 15.67
C GLU A 37 -10.15 10.37 14.86
N LEU A 38 -10.05 10.29 13.52
CA LEU A 38 -10.44 11.37 12.60
C LEU A 38 -11.95 11.33 12.24
N GLY A 39 -12.74 10.46 12.90
CA GLY A 39 -14.19 10.37 12.75
C GLY A 39 -14.65 9.60 11.52
N SER A 40 -13.81 8.79 10.91
CA SER A 40 -14.18 7.94 9.77
C SER A 40 -14.93 6.68 10.21
N LYS A 41 -15.74 6.13 9.31
CA LYS A 41 -16.38 4.80 9.43
C LYS A 41 -15.41 3.77 8.87
N VAL A 42 -14.82 2.95 9.72
CA VAL A 42 -13.71 2.07 9.33
C VAL A 42 -14.18 0.62 9.22
N VAL A 43 -13.88 -0.04 8.11
CA VAL A 43 -14.01 -1.48 7.94
C VAL A 43 -12.65 -2.13 7.92
N ILE A 44 -12.40 -2.99 8.89
CA ILE A 44 -11.20 -3.81 9.05
C ILE A 44 -11.41 -5.12 8.30
N ALA A 45 -10.71 -5.33 7.20
CA ALA A 45 -10.75 -6.53 6.38
C ALA A 45 -9.49 -7.37 6.63
N ASP A 46 -9.63 -8.56 7.24
CA ASP A 46 -8.50 -9.40 7.64
C ASP A 46 -8.93 -10.86 7.73
N LEU A 47 -7.96 -11.79 7.82
CA LEU A 47 -8.21 -13.21 8.09
C LEU A 47 -8.76 -13.46 9.51
N GLN A 48 -8.39 -12.61 10.47
CA GLN A 48 -8.79 -12.71 11.86
C GLN A 48 -9.25 -11.34 12.36
N PRO A 49 -10.21 -11.27 13.29
CA PRO A 49 -10.59 -10.03 13.94
C PRO A 49 -9.42 -9.44 14.74
N PRO A 50 -9.39 -8.13 15.00
CA PRO A 50 -8.42 -7.53 15.90
C PRO A 50 -8.57 -8.11 17.31
N SER A 51 -7.45 -8.33 18.01
CA SER A 51 -7.44 -8.92 19.36
C SER A 51 -8.23 -8.11 20.40
N LYS A 52 -8.34 -6.81 20.17
CA LYS A 52 -9.21 -5.88 20.91
C LYS A 52 -10.11 -5.17 19.92
N SER A 53 -11.39 -5.11 20.23
CA SER A 53 -12.34 -4.35 19.43
C SER A 53 -11.92 -2.88 19.38
N LEU A 54 -11.88 -2.33 18.18
CA LEU A 54 -11.68 -0.90 17.96
C LEU A 54 -13.07 -0.26 17.81
N GLU A 55 -13.50 0.47 18.82
CA GLU A 55 -14.76 1.19 18.78
C GLU A 55 -14.81 2.13 17.56
N GLY A 56 -15.93 2.17 16.86
CA GLY A 56 -16.06 2.93 15.60
C GLY A 56 -15.59 2.18 14.36
N SER A 57 -15.19 0.91 14.48
CA SER A 57 -14.85 0.06 13.35
C SER A 57 -15.74 -1.21 13.27
N VAL A 58 -15.82 -1.78 12.06
CA VAL A 58 -16.48 -3.06 11.79
C VAL A 58 -15.46 -4.02 11.22
N TYR A 59 -15.42 -5.25 11.73
CA TYR A 59 -14.60 -6.32 11.17
C TYR A 59 -15.34 -7.07 10.07
N CYS A 60 -14.60 -7.42 9.00
CA CYS A 60 -15.07 -8.24 7.89
C CYS A 60 -14.00 -9.29 7.54
N TYR A 61 -14.37 -10.57 7.49
CA TYR A 61 -13.42 -11.60 7.03
C TYR A 61 -13.00 -11.35 5.58
N CYS A 62 -11.69 -11.36 5.33
CA CYS A 62 -11.14 -11.14 3.99
C CYS A 62 -9.79 -11.83 3.83
N ASP A 63 -9.70 -12.73 2.87
CA ASP A 63 -8.45 -13.23 2.32
C ASP A 63 -8.18 -12.52 0.99
N VAL A 64 -7.18 -11.64 0.94
CA VAL A 64 -6.85 -10.85 -0.25
C VAL A 64 -6.37 -11.69 -1.44
N THR A 65 -5.97 -12.95 -1.20
CA THR A 65 -5.61 -13.90 -2.25
C THR A 65 -6.83 -14.54 -2.91
N LYS A 66 -8.00 -14.43 -2.27
CA LYS A 66 -9.27 -15.02 -2.69
C LYS A 66 -10.23 -13.92 -3.17
N TRP A 67 -10.34 -13.77 -4.48
CA TRP A 67 -11.23 -12.78 -5.10
C TRP A 67 -12.65 -12.73 -4.49
N PRO A 68 -13.38 -13.86 -4.25
CA PRO A 68 -14.72 -13.80 -3.73
C PRO A 68 -14.82 -13.17 -2.32
N THR A 69 -13.86 -13.44 -1.43
CA THR A 69 -13.90 -12.90 -0.06
C THR A 69 -13.64 -11.40 -0.05
N LEU A 70 -12.67 -10.95 -0.87
CA LEU A 70 -12.33 -9.54 -1.00
C LEU A 70 -13.48 -8.74 -1.65
N LEU A 71 -14.09 -9.29 -2.70
CA LEU A 71 -15.24 -8.67 -3.35
C LEU A 71 -16.42 -8.54 -2.39
N ALA A 72 -16.75 -9.62 -1.66
CA ALA A 72 -17.84 -9.63 -0.69
C ALA A 72 -17.59 -8.61 0.44
N ALA A 73 -16.38 -8.53 0.98
CA ALA A 73 -16.04 -7.58 2.03
C ALA A 73 -16.19 -6.11 1.59
N MET A 74 -15.78 -5.76 0.36
CA MET A 74 -15.99 -4.41 -0.17
C MET A 74 -17.47 -4.12 -0.48
N GLN A 75 -18.20 -5.08 -1.02
CA GLN A 75 -19.65 -4.93 -1.25
C GLN A 75 -20.39 -4.70 0.06
N GLU A 76 -20.06 -5.46 1.11
CA GLU A 76 -20.63 -5.29 2.44
C GLU A 76 -20.30 -3.92 3.03
N THR A 77 -19.07 -3.41 2.81
CA THR A 77 -18.67 -2.05 3.21
C THR A 77 -19.58 -1.00 2.59
N VAL A 78 -19.83 -1.09 1.28
CA VAL A 78 -20.71 -0.16 0.57
C VAL A 78 -22.17 -0.32 1.03
N ARG A 79 -22.61 -1.55 1.30
CA ARG A 79 -23.96 -1.81 1.81
C ARG A 79 -24.19 -1.19 3.20
N LEU A 80 -23.20 -1.27 4.09
CA LEU A 80 -23.29 -0.76 5.47
C LEU A 80 -23.23 0.76 5.54
N HIS A 81 -22.40 1.38 4.69
CA HIS A 81 -22.07 2.80 4.85
C HIS A 81 -22.50 3.68 3.67
N GLY A 82 -22.96 3.10 2.56
CA GLY A 82 -23.47 3.80 1.38
C GLY A 82 -22.38 4.33 0.43
N SER A 83 -21.11 4.33 0.84
CA SER A 83 -19.98 4.81 0.04
C SER A 83 -18.70 4.03 0.31
N LEU A 84 -17.68 4.25 -0.52
CA LEU A 84 -16.31 3.80 -0.33
C LEU A 84 -15.38 4.97 -0.66
N ASP A 85 -14.99 5.75 0.36
CA ASP A 85 -14.23 6.97 0.15
C ASP A 85 -12.70 6.74 0.15
N VAL A 86 -12.23 5.80 0.98
CA VAL A 86 -10.81 5.48 1.10
C VAL A 86 -10.61 3.97 1.09
N VAL A 87 -9.65 3.50 0.30
CA VAL A 87 -9.17 2.11 0.32
C VAL A 87 -7.69 2.10 0.71
N VAL A 88 -7.38 1.36 1.77
CA VAL A 88 -6.01 1.11 2.20
C VAL A 88 -5.66 -0.35 1.89
N ALA A 89 -4.93 -0.57 0.80
CA ALA A 89 -4.41 -1.87 0.41
C ALA A 89 -3.12 -2.14 1.19
N ASN A 90 -3.28 -2.64 2.42
CA ASN A 90 -2.18 -2.78 3.38
C ASN A 90 -1.80 -4.24 3.68
N ALA A 91 -2.69 -5.22 3.49
CA ALA A 91 -2.38 -6.62 3.76
C ALA A 91 -1.04 -7.04 3.16
N GLY A 92 -0.20 -7.68 3.96
CA GLY A 92 1.13 -8.09 3.55
C GLY A 92 1.76 -9.09 4.52
N ILE A 93 2.68 -9.89 3.98
CA ILE A 93 3.48 -10.87 4.71
C ILE A 93 4.96 -10.67 4.39
N GLY A 94 5.84 -11.13 5.29
CA GLY A 94 7.28 -11.22 5.04
C GLY A 94 7.61 -12.43 4.16
N GLU A 95 8.78 -12.42 3.57
CA GLU A 95 9.37 -13.58 2.91
C GLU A 95 10.07 -14.42 3.98
N VAL A 96 9.61 -15.64 4.17
CA VAL A 96 10.11 -16.55 5.19
C VAL A 96 10.77 -17.78 4.58
N GLU A 97 10.54 -18.03 3.31
CA GLU A 97 11.12 -19.16 2.56
C GLU A 97 12.16 -18.62 1.58
N ASP A 98 13.21 -19.38 1.39
CA ASP A 98 14.23 -19.06 0.39
C ASP A 98 13.72 -19.47 -0.99
N VAL A 99 13.23 -18.46 -1.74
CA VAL A 99 12.55 -18.67 -3.03
C VAL A 99 13.52 -19.07 -4.14
N PHE A 100 14.82 -18.78 -3.98
CA PHE A 100 15.81 -18.92 -5.07
C PHE A 100 16.93 -19.92 -4.78
N PHE A 101 16.97 -20.52 -3.58
CA PHE A 101 17.90 -21.61 -3.31
C PHE A 101 17.24 -22.96 -3.59
N ASP A 102 18.07 -23.94 -3.91
CA ASP A 102 17.62 -25.27 -4.31
C ASP A 102 16.91 -25.98 -3.14
N VAL A 103 15.59 -26.03 -3.20
CA VAL A 103 14.78 -26.88 -2.34
C VAL A 103 14.40 -28.12 -3.15
N MET A 104 14.96 -29.26 -2.78
CA MET A 104 14.73 -30.53 -3.46
C MET A 104 13.53 -31.24 -2.83
N ASP A 105 12.70 -31.86 -3.66
CA ASP A 105 11.68 -32.78 -3.19
C ASP A 105 12.35 -34.08 -2.62
N GLU A 106 12.05 -34.37 -1.38
CA GLU A 106 12.69 -35.51 -0.67
C GLU A 106 12.33 -36.87 -1.29
N THR A 107 11.22 -36.97 -2.02
CA THR A 107 10.71 -38.20 -2.61
C THR A 107 11.23 -38.41 -4.02
N THR A 108 11.23 -37.36 -4.85
CA THR A 108 11.58 -37.42 -6.27
C THR A 108 13.04 -37.02 -6.54
N GLY A 109 13.65 -36.25 -5.62
CA GLY A 109 14.95 -35.64 -5.83
C GLY A 109 14.96 -34.53 -6.87
N GLU A 110 13.81 -34.06 -7.28
CA GLU A 110 13.67 -32.94 -8.24
C GLU A 110 13.62 -31.59 -7.53
N LEU A 111 14.00 -30.54 -8.25
CA LEU A 111 13.89 -29.16 -7.76
C LEU A 111 12.40 -28.78 -7.57
N GLN A 112 12.05 -28.32 -6.40
CA GLN A 112 10.68 -27.89 -6.10
C GLN A 112 10.37 -26.52 -6.74
N GLU A 113 9.11 -26.35 -7.14
CA GLU A 113 8.58 -25.05 -7.56
C GLU A 113 8.62 -24.05 -6.39
N PRO A 114 9.08 -22.79 -6.61
CA PRO A 114 9.14 -21.80 -5.56
C PRO A 114 7.74 -21.43 -5.05
N LYS A 115 7.59 -21.30 -3.74
CA LYS A 115 6.35 -20.81 -3.13
C LYS A 115 6.30 -19.28 -3.18
N LEU A 116 5.43 -18.75 -4.03
CA LEU A 116 5.28 -17.31 -4.26
C LEU A 116 4.14 -16.68 -3.44
N SER A 117 3.87 -17.17 -2.24
CA SER A 117 2.83 -16.62 -1.34
C SER A 117 2.99 -15.13 -1.06
N VAL A 118 4.24 -14.65 -1.01
CA VAL A 118 4.56 -13.21 -0.87
C VAL A 118 4.06 -12.41 -2.06
N ILE A 119 4.21 -12.92 -3.28
CA ILE A 119 3.70 -12.29 -4.50
C ILE A 119 2.15 -12.31 -4.50
N ASP A 120 1.55 -13.42 -4.12
CA ASP A 120 0.08 -13.55 -4.09
C ASP A 120 -0.56 -12.57 -3.11
N VAL A 121 0.02 -12.37 -1.93
CA VAL A 121 -0.50 -11.44 -0.93
C VAL A 121 -0.09 -10.00 -1.24
N ASN A 122 1.23 -9.73 -1.37
CA ASN A 122 1.77 -8.37 -1.36
C ASN A 122 1.63 -7.64 -2.69
N LEU A 123 1.41 -8.36 -3.80
CA LEU A 123 1.23 -7.75 -5.12
C LEU A 123 -0.15 -8.06 -5.71
N LYS A 124 -0.47 -9.34 -5.92
CA LYS A 124 -1.76 -9.73 -6.52
C LYS A 124 -2.94 -9.33 -5.62
N GLY A 125 -2.83 -9.52 -4.29
CA GLY A 125 -3.81 -9.06 -3.32
C GLY A 125 -4.02 -7.53 -3.37
N VAL A 126 -2.93 -6.76 -3.51
CA VAL A 126 -3.00 -5.30 -3.70
C VAL A 126 -3.69 -4.95 -5.02
N ILE A 127 -3.30 -5.58 -6.14
CA ILE A 127 -3.93 -5.35 -7.46
C ILE A 127 -5.44 -5.62 -7.38
N ASN A 128 -5.86 -6.72 -6.77
CA ASN A 128 -7.27 -7.08 -6.59
C ASN A 128 -8.01 -6.05 -5.75
N THR A 129 -7.42 -5.63 -4.63
CA THR A 129 -7.98 -4.62 -3.72
C THR A 129 -8.19 -3.29 -4.46
N VAL A 130 -7.18 -2.83 -5.18
CA VAL A 130 -7.23 -1.59 -5.98
C VAL A 130 -8.27 -1.69 -7.09
N LYS A 131 -8.33 -2.81 -7.81
CA LYS A 131 -9.30 -3.03 -8.89
C LYS A 131 -10.75 -2.91 -8.38
N ILE A 132 -11.06 -3.55 -7.27
CA ILE A 132 -12.43 -3.51 -6.70
C ILE A 132 -12.71 -2.10 -6.15
N GLY A 133 -11.71 -1.47 -5.49
CA GLY A 133 -11.82 -0.08 -5.01
C GLY A 133 -12.17 0.90 -6.14
N ILE A 134 -11.42 0.87 -7.23
CA ILE A 134 -11.69 1.70 -8.43
C ILE A 134 -13.10 1.42 -8.97
N HIS A 135 -13.54 0.16 -9.02
CA HIS A 135 -14.88 -0.20 -9.52
C HIS A 135 -16.00 0.47 -8.73
N HIS A 136 -15.88 0.55 -7.40
CA HIS A 136 -16.87 1.23 -6.56
C HIS A 136 -16.73 2.77 -6.65
N MET A 137 -15.52 3.29 -6.49
CA MET A 137 -15.24 4.72 -6.43
C MET A 137 -15.61 5.47 -7.72
N ARG A 138 -15.37 4.87 -8.90
CA ARG A 138 -15.71 5.51 -10.19
C ARG A 138 -17.21 5.74 -10.41
N LYS A 139 -18.06 5.08 -9.62
CA LYS A 139 -19.52 5.25 -9.67
C LYS A 139 -20.01 6.34 -8.73
N GLN A 140 -19.13 6.90 -7.93
CA GLN A 140 -19.42 7.95 -6.95
C GLN A 140 -19.01 9.32 -7.51
N PRO A 141 -19.83 10.38 -7.33
CA PRO A 141 -19.46 11.72 -7.78
C PRO A 141 -18.16 12.25 -7.14
N GLY A 142 -17.88 11.85 -5.91
CA GLY A 142 -16.71 12.27 -5.14
C GLY A 142 -15.43 11.50 -5.48
N GLY A 143 -15.50 10.42 -6.27
CA GLY A 143 -14.37 9.52 -6.49
C GLY A 143 -13.90 8.87 -5.19
N GLY A 144 -12.61 8.91 -4.90
CA GLY A 144 -12.04 8.34 -3.68
C GLY A 144 -10.52 8.46 -3.60
N ALA A 145 -9.94 7.90 -2.55
CA ALA A 145 -8.49 7.83 -2.37
C ALA A 145 -8.04 6.37 -2.15
N ILE A 146 -7.05 5.94 -2.88
CA ILE A 146 -6.43 4.62 -2.75
C ILE A 146 -5.01 4.79 -2.22
N ILE A 147 -4.72 4.16 -1.09
CA ILE A 147 -3.41 4.13 -0.48
C ILE A 147 -2.91 2.69 -0.48
N MET A 148 -1.73 2.46 -1.02
CA MET A 148 -1.10 1.14 -1.07
C MET A 148 0.12 1.11 -0.17
N THR A 149 0.31 0.02 0.57
CA THR A 149 1.48 -0.16 1.43
C THR A 149 2.59 -0.87 0.65
N SER A 150 3.63 -0.10 0.28
CA SER A 150 4.89 -0.64 -0.20
C SER A 150 5.86 -0.85 0.97
N SER A 151 7.12 -0.50 0.80
CA SER A 151 8.22 -0.58 1.76
C SER A 151 9.40 0.25 1.24
N SER A 152 10.43 0.49 2.07
CA SER A 152 11.78 0.80 1.59
C SER A 152 12.23 -0.16 0.49
N ALA A 153 11.91 -1.45 0.64
CA ALA A 153 12.16 -2.52 -0.33
C ALA A 153 11.47 -2.33 -1.69
N GLY A 154 10.57 -1.38 -1.83
CA GLY A 154 9.97 -0.97 -3.12
C GLY A 154 10.80 0.06 -3.89
N TYR A 155 11.87 0.56 -3.29
CA TYR A 155 12.80 1.55 -3.85
C TYR A 155 14.26 1.14 -3.76
N LEU A 156 14.61 0.41 -2.70
CA LEU A 156 15.95 -0.06 -2.40
C LEU A 156 15.96 -1.58 -2.42
N GLY A 157 17.03 -2.18 -2.93
CA GLY A 157 17.19 -3.64 -2.88
C GLY A 157 17.61 -4.09 -1.49
N GLU A 158 16.78 -4.87 -0.82
CA GLU A 158 17.11 -5.51 0.46
C GLU A 158 17.57 -6.95 0.21
N LYS A 159 18.63 -7.38 0.89
CA LYS A 159 19.19 -8.72 0.74
C LYS A 159 18.27 -9.78 1.32
N LEU A 160 18.31 -10.98 0.78
CA LEU A 160 17.62 -12.19 1.27
C LEU A 160 16.09 -12.20 1.17
N ILE A 161 15.48 -11.21 0.52
CA ILE A 161 14.03 -11.14 0.33
C ILE A 161 13.65 -10.73 -1.11
N PRO A 162 14.12 -11.46 -2.14
CA PRO A 162 13.97 -11.05 -3.54
C PRO A 162 12.52 -11.01 -4.01
N ALA A 163 11.66 -11.96 -3.62
CA ALA A 163 10.24 -11.95 -3.99
C ALA A 163 9.48 -10.81 -3.29
N TYR A 164 9.83 -10.51 -2.03
CA TYR A 164 9.28 -9.34 -1.33
C TYR A 164 9.67 -8.03 -2.02
N ASN A 165 10.96 -7.87 -2.37
CA ASN A 165 11.44 -6.71 -3.13
C ASN A 165 10.67 -6.56 -4.45
N ALA A 166 10.52 -7.65 -5.21
CA ALA A 166 9.78 -7.64 -6.47
C ALA A 166 8.32 -7.21 -6.26
N ALA A 167 7.64 -7.76 -5.23
CA ALA A 167 6.27 -7.38 -4.91
C ALA A 167 6.15 -5.89 -4.56
N LYS A 168 7.05 -5.37 -3.70
CA LYS A 168 6.99 -3.97 -3.25
C LYS A 168 7.38 -2.96 -4.34
N HIS A 169 8.31 -3.30 -5.24
CA HIS A 169 8.55 -2.55 -6.49
C HIS A 169 7.33 -2.57 -7.40
N GLY A 170 6.67 -3.73 -7.52
CA GLY A 170 5.43 -3.87 -8.29
C GLY A 170 4.30 -2.96 -7.80
N VAL A 171 4.15 -2.77 -6.48
CA VAL A 171 3.17 -1.83 -5.88
C VAL A 171 3.49 -0.38 -6.28
N VAL A 172 4.76 0.03 -6.27
CA VAL A 172 5.17 1.37 -6.73
C VAL A 172 4.90 1.55 -8.22
N GLY A 173 5.24 0.53 -9.03
CA GLY A 173 4.95 0.52 -10.46
C GLY A 173 3.45 0.63 -10.77
N LEU A 174 2.61 -0.07 -9.99
CA LEU A 174 1.15 0.00 -10.09
C LEU A 174 0.63 1.42 -9.82
N MET A 175 1.09 2.07 -8.75
CA MET A 175 0.74 3.46 -8.45
C MET A 175 1.11 4.41 -9.59
N ARG A 176 2.36 4.33 -10.06
CA ARG A 176 2.87 5.19 -11.14
C ARG A 176 2.09 5.04 -12.44
N SER A 177 1.61 3.82 -12.73
CA SER A 177 0.77 3.56 -13.90
C SER A 177 -0.67 4.08 -13.73
N LEU A 178 -1.26 3.90 -12.54
CA LEU A 178 -2.66 4.22 -12.31
C LEU A 178 -2.93 5.72 -12.11
N ARG A 179 -1.99 6.49 -11.56
CA ARG A 179 -2.22 7.90 -11.17
C ARG A 179 -2.83 8.77 -12.27
N ALA A 180 -2.41 8.58 -13.53
CA ALA A 180 -2.94 9.33 -14.65
C ALA A 180 -4.30 8.81 -15.16
N THR A 181 -4.53 7.49 -15.06
CA THR A 181 -5.74 6.86 -15.58
C THR A 181 -6.95 6.97 -14.64
N THR A 182 -6.72 7.11 -13.33
CA THR A 182 -7.77 7.22 -12.32
C THR A 182 -8.22 8.65 -12.06
N GLU A 183 -7.41 9.63 -12.43
CA GLU A 183 -7.68 11.07 -12.21
C GLU A 183 -9.01 11.52 -12.82
N LYS A 184 -9.34 11.05 -14.02
CA LYS A 184 -10.61 11.35 -14.70
C LYS A 184 -11.86 10.91 -13.92
N PHE A 185 -11.72 10.01 -12.95
CA PHE A 185 -12.79 9.56 -12.05
C PHE A 185 -12.72 10.24 -10.68
N ASN A 186 -11.88 11.27 -10.53
CA ASN A 186 -11.60 11.90 -9.25
C ASN A 186 -11.09 10.89 -8.19
N ILE A 187 -10.31 9.90 -8.62
CA ILE A 187 -9.69 8.89 -7.75
C ILE A 187 -8.19 9.16 -7.69
N THR A 188 -7.66 9.33 -6.49
CA THR A 188 -6.23 9.47 -6.24
C THR A 188 -5.62 8.14 -5.84
N VAL A 189 -4.39 7.87 -6.29
CA VAL A 189 -3.64 6.67 -5.93
C VAL A 189 -2.25 7.04 -5.42
N ASN A 190 -1.91 6.54 -4.24
CA ASN A 190 -0.67 6.89 -3.55
C ASN A 190 -0.08 5.68 -2.83
N VAL A 191 1.16 5.82 -2.37
CA VAL A 191 1.91 4.78 -1.66
C VAL A 191 2.41 5.31 -0.32
N VAL A 192 2.37 4.47 0.71
CA VAL A 192 3.18 4.63 1.91
C VAL A 192 4.28 3.58 1.87
N ALA A 193 5.53 3.99 2.10
CA ALA A 193 6.72 3.14 2.07
C ALA A 193 7.40 3.13 3.45
N PRO A 194 6.97 2.27 4.38
CA PRO A 194 7.60 2.17 5.70
C PRO A 194 9.00 1.55 5.61
N TRP A 195 9.89 1.99 6.51
CA TRP A 195 11.17 1.35 6.80
C TRP A 195 11.27 1.04 8.28
N MET A 196 11.56 -0.24 8.60
CA MET A 196 11.71 -0.75 9.97
C MET A 196 10.60 -0.22 10.91
N ALA A 197 9.35 -0.40 10.50
CA ALA A 197 8.19 0.03 11.29
C ALA A 197 7.67 -1.10 12.17
N GLU A 198 7.25 -0.74 13.38
CA GLU A 198 6.75 -1.66 14.41
C GLU A 198 5.59 -2.52 13.87
N SER A 199 5.88 -3.79 13.65
CA SER A 199 4.94 -4.76 13.11
C SER A 199 5.40 -6.18 13.44
N ASN A 200 4.52 -7.15 13.22
CA ASN A 200 4.86 -8.57 13.39
C ASN A 200 5.86 -9.10 12.32
N LEU A 201 6.22 -8.27 11.35
CA LEU A 201 7.24 -8.63 10.34
C LEU A 201 8.67 -8.43 10.86
N ILE A 202 8.87 -7.62 11.91
CA ILE A 202 10.19 -7.41 12.52
C ILE A 202 10.41 -8.51 13.56
N GLN A 203 11.27 -9.48 13.19
CA GLN A 203 11.69 -10.56 14.09
C GLN A 203 12.61 -10.02 15.21
N ASP A 204 12.70 -10.74 16.34
CA ASP A 204 13.49 -10.32 17.49
C ASP A 204 14.97 -10.16 17.19
N GLN A 205 15.53 -11.01 16.30
CA GLN A 205 16.92 -10.87 15.85
C GLN A 205 17.17 -9.55 15.13
N ILE A 206 16.22 -9.13 14.28
CA ILE A 206 16.30 -7.84 13.58
C ILE A 206 16.19 -6.70 14.59
N ARG A 207 15.29 -6.79 15.59
CA ARG A 207 15.18 -5.80 16.67
C ARG A 207 16.50 -5.61 17.41
N GLN A 208 17.20 -6.70 17.72
CA GLN A 208 18.49 -6.64 18.38
C GLN A 208 19.54 -5.94 17.51
N VAL A 209 19.66 -6.32 16.23
CA VAL A 209 20.59 -5.68 15.29
C VAL A 209 20.31 -4.17 15.16
N LEU A 210 19.03 -3.77 15.08
CA LEU A 210 18.65 -2.35 15.01
C LEU A 210 19.08 -1.61 16.29
N LYS A 211 18.86 -2.22 17.46
CA LYS A 211 19.26 -1.66 18.75
C LYS A 211 20.77 -1.49 18.86
N GLU A 212 21.55 -2.51 18.49
CA GLU A 212 23.01 -2.47 18.50
C GLU A 212 23.57 -1.39 17.58
N ASN A 213 22.93 -1.15 16.43
CA ASN A 213 23.30 -0.10 15.48
C ASN A 213 22.64 1.26 15.76
N ARG A 214 21.94 1.42 16.90
CA ARG A 214 21.22 2.65 17.28
C ARG A 214 20.23 3.13 16.23
N VAL A 215 19.60 2.19 15.51
CA VAL A 215 18.56 2.50 14.54
C VAL A 215 17.21 2.50 15.25
N GLU A 216 16.54 3.64 15.21
CA GLU A 216 15.20 3.79 15.79
C GLU A 216 14.16 3.05 14.95
N ILE A 217 13.34 2.22 15.58
CA ILE A 217 12.19 1.58 14.94
C ILE A 217 11.09 2.61 14.78
N THR A 218 10.53 2.69 13.58
CA THR A 218 9.42 3.59 13.27
C THR A 218 8.16 3.16 14.03
N ASP A 219 7.52 4.08 14.75
CA ASP A 219 6.22 3.83 15.37
C ASP A 219 5.14 3.57 14.30
N ALA A 220 4.35 2.50 14.48
CA ALA A 220 3.27 2.15 13.57
C ALA A 220 2.24 3.28 13.39
N SER A 221 2.03 4.11 14.42
CA SER A 221 1.11 5.25 14.36
C SER A 221 1.55 6.29 13.31
N ASN A 222 2.85 6.46 13.08
CA ASN A 222 3.34 7.37 12.03
C ASN A 222 3.04 6.85 10.62
N VAL A 223 2.99 5.53 10.43
CA VAL A 223 2.54 4.95 9.17
C VAL A 223 1.04 5.21 8.98
N GLY A 224 0.23 5.05 10.04
CA GLY A 224 -1.20 5.42 10.02
C GLY A 224 -1.43 6.89 9.70
N LYS A 225 -0.65 7.80 10.31
CA LYS A 225 -0.69 9.25 10.01
C LYS A 225 -0.37 9.54 8.54
N ALA A 226 0.65 8.89 7.96
CA ALA A 226 1.00 9.04 6.56
C ALA A 226 -0.14 8.58 5.62
N MET A 227 -0.82 7.48 5.95
CA MET A 227 -1.97 6.99 5.20
C MET A 227 -3.14 7.99 5.26
N ALA A 228 -3.47 8.49 6.45
CA ALA A 228 -4.52 9.49 6.63
C ALA A 228 -4.17 10.83 5.95
N TYR A 229 -2.90 11.23 5.99
CA TYR A 229 -2.42 12.43 5.28
C TYR A 229 -2.64 12.33 3.77
N LEU A 230 -2.26 11.22 3.14
CA LEU A 230 -2.45 11.02 1.70
C LEU A 230 -3.93 11.00 1.31
N ALA A 231 -4.79 10.40 2.13
CA ALA A 231 -6.23 10.40 1.91
C ALA A 231 -6.85 11.81 2.06
N CYS A 232 -6.48 12.53 3.12
CA CYS A 232 -7.00 13.85 3.46
C CYS A 232 -6.59 14.92 2.44
N ARG A 233 -5.31 14.95 2.04
CA ARG A 233 -4.76 15.95 1.12
C ARG A 233 -5.12 15.71 -0.35
N ARG A 234 -5.72 14.58 -0.66
CA ARG A 234 -6.07 14.18 -2.03
C ARG A 234 -4.90 14.32 -3.00
N LEU A 235 -3.71 14.04 -2.51
CA LEU A 235 -2.51 13.95 -3.34
C LEU A 235 -2.65 12.78 -4.32
N ASN A 236 -2.04 12.90 -5.49
CA ASN A 236 -2.10 11.84 -6.50
C ASN A 236 -0.71 11.50 -7.02
N GLY A 237 -0.39 10.21 -7.06
CA GLY A 237 0.89 9.71 -7.55
C GLY A 237 2.07 10.01 -6.62
N LYS A 238 1.82 10.09 -5.32
CA LYS A 238 2.85 10.37 -4.32
C LYS A 238 3.21 9.14 -3.52
N THR A 239 4.46 9.12 -3.05
CA THR A 239 4.93 8.14 -2.06
C THR A 239 5.46 8.86 -0.84
N VAL A 240 4.88 8.55 0.32
CA VAL A 240 5.42 8.97 1.60
C VAL A 240 6.26 7.84 2.19
N PHE A 241 7.57 8.02 2.19
CA PHE A 241 8.49 7.18 2.94
C PHE A 241 8.40 7.53 4.42
N VAL A 242 8.31 6.50 5.28
CA VAL A 242 8.22 6.67 6.74
C VAL A 242 9.34 5.85 7.38
N GLY A 243 10.34 6.54 7.90
CA GLY A 243 11.49 5.91 8.56
C GLY A 243 11.99 6.77 9.73
N ARG A 244 12.37 6.11 10.85
CA ARG A 244 12.84 6.80 12.05
C ARG A 244 11.92 7.95 12.49
N ASN A 245 10.60 7.73 12.37
CA ASN A 245 9.55 8.71 12.67
C ASN A 245 9.56 10.00 11.83
N HIS A 246 10.27 10.01 10.68
CA HIS A 246 10.28 11.10 9.71
C HIS A 246 9.48 10.73 8.46
N PHE A 247 9.00 11.74 7.75
CA PHE A 247 8.23 11.61 6.51
C PHE A 247 9.00 12.26 5.37
N THR A 248 9.13 11.53 4.25
CA THR A 248 9.79 12.04 3.04
C THR A 248 8.96 11.73 1.81
N GLU A 249 8.64 12.73 1.01
CA GLU A 249 8.03 12.51 -0.29
C GLU A 249 9.11 12.14 -1.31
N LEU A 250 8.92 11.02 -2.04
CA LEU A 250 9.93 10.44 -2.92
C LEU A 250 9.72 10.76 -4.40
N GLU A 251 8.49 10.76 -4.90
CA GLU A 251 8.20 10.75 -6.34
C GLU A 251 8.61 12.05 -7.05
N ASP A 252 8.48 13.19 -6.37
CA ASP A 252 8.90 14.48 -6.96
C ASP A 252 10.41 14.51 -7.20
N LYS A 253 11.20 14.03 -6.22
CA LYS A 253 12.65 13.99 -6.35
C LYS A 253 13.13 12.98 -7.39
N ILE A 254 12.49 11.82 -7.46
CA ILE A 254 12.77 10.80 -8.47
C ILE A 254 12.47 11.36 -9.87
N SER A 255 11.36 12.07 -10.03
CA SER A 255 10.98 12.72 -11.29
C SER A 255 11.94 13.87 -11.68
N GLU A 256 12.37 14.66 -10.70
CA GLU A 256 13.37 15.74 -10.92
C GLU A 256 14.70 15.17 -11.40
N LEU A 257 15.15 14.06 -10.81
CA LEU A 257 16.44 13.43 -11.15
C LEU A 257 16.38 12.54 -12.39
N GLU A 258 15.20 12.27 -12.95
CA GLU A 258 15.02 11.37 -14.09
C GLU A 258 15.94 11.71 -15.28
N PRO A 259 16.14 12.98 -15.71
CA PRO A 259 17.04 13.29 -16.82
C PRO A 259 18.51 12.95 -16.54
N GLN A 260 18.91 12.86 -15.27
CA GLN A 260 20.30 12.57 -14.89
C GLN A 260 20.64 11.09 -15.06
N TRP A 261 19.69 10.18 -14.78
CA TRP A 261 19.90 8.74 -14.89
C TRP A 261 19.37 8.14 -16.20
N LEU A 262 18.37 8.76 -16.84
CA LEU A 262 17.85 8.32 -18.13
C LEU A 262 18.62 8.95 -19.33
N GLY A 263 19.26 10.09 -19.11
CA GLY A 263 19.84 10.95 -20.14
C GLY A 263 18.85 11.98 -20.68
N GLN A 264 19.33 13.18 -21.00
CA GLN A 264 18.50 14.34 -21.38
C GLN A 264 17.58 14.06 -22.58
N GLU A 265 18.14 13.48 -23.66
CA GLU A 265 17.37 13.24 -24.88
C GLU A 265 16.36 12.10 -24.70
N ASN A 266 16.71 11.02 -23.98
CA ASN A 266 15.79 9.94 -23.64
C ASN A 266 14.64 10.45 -22.74
N SER A 267 14.95 11.29 -21.77
CA SER A 267 13.96 11.93 -20.89
C SER A 267 12.96 12.77 -21.69
N LYS A 268 13.42 13.62 -22.60
CA LYS A 268 12.55 14.42 -23.48
C LYS A 268 11.64 13.53 -24.33
N ALA A 269 12.21 12.51 -24.97
CA ALA A 269 11.47 11.59 -25.81
C ALA A 269 10.39 10.81 -25.01
N TRP A 270 10.77 10.29 -23.83
CA TRP A 270 9.88 9.56 -22.95
C TRP A 270 8.71 10.43 -22.44
N ARG A 271 8.99 11.66 -22.00
CA ARG A 271 7.97 12.62 -21.55
C ARG A 271 7.00 12.99 -22.68
N ALA A 272 7.50 13.23 -23.88
CA ALA A 272 6.69 13.55 -25.04
C ALA A 272 5.74 12.39 -25.41
N THR A 273 6.22 11.15 -25.36
CA THR A 273 5.38 9.96 -25.68
C THR A 273 4.36 9.64 -24.59
N ASN A 274 4.68 9.88 -23.32
CA ASN A 274 3.73 9.66 -22.22
C ASN A 274 2.62 10.74 -22.13
N GLN A 275 2.86 11.93 -22.67
CA GLN A 275 1.83 12.96 -22.79
C GLN A 275 0.83 12.67 -23.93
N THR A 276 1.25 11.92 -24.93
CA THR A 276 0.36 11.47 -26.00
C THR A 276 -0.22 10.12 -25.58
N ASN A 277 -1.53 9.98 -25.47
CA ASN A 277 -2.24 8.71 -25.22
C ASN A 277 -2.00 7.65 -26.31
N TYR A 278 -0.78 7.61 -26.88
CA TYR A 278 -0.43 6.84 -28.07
C TYR A 278 -0.57 5.32 -27.90
N PHE A 279 -0.36 4.81 -26.66
CA PHE A 279 -0.45 3.39 -26.35
C PHE A 279 -1.83 2.93 -25.89
N TYR A 280 -2.77 3.84 -25.70
CA TYR A 280 -4.10 3.51 -25.18
C TYR A 280 -5.17 3.96 -26.16
N ASN A 281 -5.64 3.00 -26.97
CA ASN A 281 -6.86 3.18 -27.73
C ASN A 281 -7.99 3.50 -26.73
N GLN A 282 -8.59 4.68 -26.81
CA GLN A 282 -9.61 5.20 -25.86
C GLN A 282 -10.84 4.28 -25.70
N SER A 283 -10.99 3.27 -26.57
CA SER A 283 -12.09 2.30 -26.55
C SER A 283 -11.98 1.22 -25.47
N ARG A 284 -10.88 1.14 -24.69
CA ARG A 284 -10.66 0.10 -23.66
C ARG A 284 -10.71 0.62 -22.22
N LEU A 285 -10.98 1.88 -22.02
CA LEU A 285 -11.18 2.53 -20.71
C LEU A 285 -12.59 3.13 -20.67
#